data_0222601705bc0ee21935d1984711cd74
#
_entry.id   0222601705bc0ee21935d1984711cd74
#
_cell.length_a   1.000
_cell.length_b   1.000
_cell.length_c   1.000
_cell.angle_alpha   90.00
_cell.angle_beta   90.00
_cell.angle_gamma   90.00
#
_symmetry.space_group_name_H-M   'P 1'
#
loop_
_entity.id
_entity.type
_entity.pdbx_description
1 polymer ?
#
loop_
_entity_poly.entity_id
_entity_poly.type
_entity_poly.pdbx_seq_one_letter_code
_entity_poly.pdbx_strand_id
1 'polypeptide(L)'
;MKQLTKHIALSAGLLVALASCSPKLSKQKSAALATSQDSVAYAFGVLNGQAFSEVLSRMPGDTLSRQQILAAFGDVLLGRSTKVSASAAKAIFDEYAADLQQAETRRTAASADSVLAANKAKEGVKVTESGLQYRVIRAAQGTRPMAQDTVVVHYKGTLPSGKEFDSSYKRGEPAVFPLSQVIAGWTEGICLMTKGSKYEFLIPASLAYGDRGVSGVIPAGSPLFFEVELIDVRPFKPAPSSEEHVSEASSSTTPKAAKPRKAVKRKK
;
A
#
# COMPACT_ATOMS: atom_id res chain seq x y z
N MET A 1 -22.46 76.19 5.22
CA MET A 1 -23.90 76.36 5.04
C MET A 1 -24.61 75.01 5.01
N LYS A 2 -25.67 74.92 5.83
CA LYS A 2 -26.74 73.97 5.90
C LYS A 2 -26.45 72.58 6.45
N GLN A 3 -26.79 72.51 7.68
CA GLN A 3 -27.42 71.41 8.47
C GLN A 3 -28.39 70.54 7.66
N LEU A 4 -28.41 69.25 7.92
CA LEU A 4 -29.71 68.62 8.17
C LEU A 4 -29.53 67.42 9.11
N THR A 5 -30.16 67.61 10.22
CA THR A 5 -30.39 66.68 11.33
C THR A 5 -31.55 65.70 10.99
N LYS A 6 -31.58 64.61 11.80
CA LYS A 6 -32.75 63.70 12.11
C LYS A 6 -32.81 62.45 11.23
N HIS A 7 -32.98 61.21 11.70
CA HIS A 7 -33.80 60.79 12.85
C HIS A 7 -33.23 59.52 13.48
N ILE A 8 -33.28 59.48 14.79
CA ILE A 8 -33.18 58.32 15.65
C ILE A 8 -34.45 57.49 15.45
N ALA A 9 -34.31 56.22 15.06
CA ALA A 9 -35.37 55.24 15.23
C ALA A 9 -34.80 54.10 16.13
N LEU A 10 -35.34 54.13 17.33
CA LEU A 10 -35.18 53.11 18.36
C LEU A 10 -36.00 51.89 17.93
N SER A 11 -35.38 50.81 17.53
CA SER A 11 -36.08 49.54 17.38
C SER A 11 -35.50 48.52 18.39
N ALA A 12 -36.44 48.11 19.24
CA ALA A 12 -36.25 47.22 20.37
C ALA A 12 -35.56 45.91 19.95
N GLY A 13 -34.48 45.58 20.65
CA GLY A 13 -33.78 44.34 20.53
C GLY A 13 -34.62 43.15 20.94
N LEU A 14 -34.85 42.25 20.01
CA LEU A 14 -35.26 40.89 20.33
C LEU A 14 -33.98 40.08 20.58
N LEU A 15 -33.61 39.99 21.86
CA LEU A 15 -32.59 39.03 22.34
C LEU A 15 -33.14 37.62 22.16
N VAL A 16 -32.85 37.03 20.98
CA VAL A 16 -32.99 35.58 20.82
C VAL A 16 -31.86 34.94 21.62
N ALA A 17 -32.18 34.51 22.80
CA ALA A 17 -31.33 33.60 23.60
C ALA A 17 -31.22 32.29 22.80
N LEU A 18 -30.14 32.13 22.04
CA LEU A 18 -29.73 30.84 21.55
C LEU A 18 -29.38 29.99 22.75
N ALA A 19 -30.40 29.30 23.28
CA ALA A 19 -30.15 28.19 24.20
C ALA A 19 -29.35 27.16 23.45
N SER A 20 -28.03 27.17 23.72
CA SER A 20 -27.10 26.13 23.32
C SER A 20 -27.54 24.85 24.05
N CYS A 21 -28.47 24.11 23.45
CA CYS A 21 -28.76 22.74 23.82
C CYS A 21 -27.59 21.88 23.37
N SER A 22 -26.51 21.91 24.11
CA SER A 22 -25.59 20.78 24.12
C SER A 22 -26.39 19.56 24.57
N PRO A 23 -26.52 18.52 23.75
CA PRO A 23 -27.19 17.31 24.19
C PRO A 23 -26.36 16.74 25.35
N LYS A 24 -26.87 16.90 26.57
CA LYS A 24 -26.32 16.20 27.72
C LYS A 24 -26.36 14.74 27.36
N LEU A 25 -25.18 14.14 27.23
CA LEU A 25 -25.01 12.71 27.17
C LEU A 25 -25.75 12.17 28.40
N SER A 26 -26.93 11.60 28.22
CA SER A 26 -27.65 10.98 29.33
C SER A 26 -26.69 9.97 29.89
N LYS A 27 -26.31 10.16 31.17
CA LYS A 27 -25.55 9.17 31.92
C LYS A 27 -26.42 7.92 31.95
N GLN A 28 -26.21 7.05 30.97
CA GLN A 28 -26.80 5.72 31.00
C GLN A 28 -26.22 5.08 32.25
N LYS A 29 -27.09 4.91 33.28
CA LYS A 29 -26.69 4.22 34.50
C LYS A 29 -26.10 2.88 34.06
N SER A 30 -24.80 2.67 34.32
CA SER A 30 -24.22 1.36 34.08
C SER A 30 -25.01 0.37 34.86
N ALA A 31 -25.58 -0.65 34.25
CA ALA A 31 -26.22 -1.75 34.91
C ALA A 31 -25.20 -2.36 35.90
N ALA A 32 -25.62 -2.62 37.13
CA ALA A 32 -24.76 -3.26 38.12
C ALA A 32 -24.32 -4.63 37.56
N LEU A 33 -23.06 -4.97 37.70
CA LEU A 33 -22.55 -6.31 37.35
C LEU A 33 -22.97 -7.29 38.46
N ALA A 34 -24.24 -7.66 38.46
CA ALA A 34 -24.85 -8.46 39.52
C ALA A 34 -24.55 -9.95 39.43
N THR A 35 -24.30 -10.44 38.19
CA THR A 35 -24.03 -11.85 37.93
C THR A 35 -22.68 -12.04 37.23
N SER A 36 -22.16 -13.26 37.25
CA SER A 36 -20.98 -13.63 36.44
C SER A 36 -21.22 -13.39 34.96
N GLN A 37 -22.42 -13.64 34.47
CA GLN A 37 -22.80 -13.43 33.06
C GLN A 37 -22.80 -11.94 32.70
N ASP A 38 -23.27 -11.05 33.59
CA ASP A 38 -23.19 -9.59 33.41
C ASP A 38 -21.74 -9.13 33.27
N SER A 39 -20.86 -9.69 34.13
CA SER A 39 -19.43 -9.39 34.09
C SER A 39 -18.79 -9.82 32.78
N VAL A 40 -19.12 -11.01 32.23
CA VAL A 40 -18.64 -11.50 30.94
C VAL A 40 -19.18 -10.65 29.80
N ALA A 41 -20.46 -10.30 29.82
CA ALA A 41 -21.06 -9.44 28.79
C ALA A 41 -20.43 -8.05 28.77
N TYR A 42 -20.18 -7.46 29.97
CA TYR A 42 -19.49 -6.16 30.06
C TYR A 42 -18.05 -6.25 29.57
N ALA A 43 -17.31 -7.28 29.97
CA ALA A 43 -15.93 -7.49 29.51
C ALA A 43 -15.86 -7.64 27.98
N PHE A 44 -16.79 -8.38 27.38
CA PHE A 44 -16.91 -8.48 25.91
C PHE A 44 -17.15 -7.12 25.26
N GLY A 45 -18.03 -6.30 25.86
CA GLY A 45 -18.26 -4.92 25.41
C GLY A 45 -17.02 -4.04 25.48
N VAL A 46 -16.23 -4.16 26.57
CA VAL A 46 -14.98 -3.40 26.73
C VAL A 46 -13.96 -3.79 25.67
N LEU A 47 -13.74 -5.08 25.43
CA LEU A 47 -12.77 -5.55 24.43
C LEU A 47 -13.13 -5.09 23.02
N ASN A 48 -14.41 -5.24 22.63
CA ASN A 48 -14.85 -4.79 21.32
C ASN A 48 -14.83 -3.25 21.19
N GLY A 49 -15.21 -2.53 22.25
CA GLY A 49 -15.15 -1.07 22.29
C GLY A 49 -13.74 -0.52 22.15
N GLN A 50 -12.76 -1.16 22.77
CA GLN A 50 -11.34 -0.80 22.62
C GLN A 50 -10.87 -1.03 21.16
N ALA A 51 -11.12 -2.20 20.60
CA ALA A 51 -10.78 -2.52 19.22
C ALA A 51 -11.40 -1.52 18.22
N PHE A 52 -12.68 -1.18 18.42
CA PHE A 52 -13.39 -0.20 17.60
C PHE A 52 -12.83 1.22 17.75
N SER A 53 -12.48 1.62 18.97
CA SER A 53 -11.86 2.91 19.22
C SER A 53 -10.51 3.04 18.54
N GLU A 54 -9.73 1.98 18.53
CA GLU A 54 -8.45 1.93 17.81
C GLU A 54 -8.64 2.06 16.30
N VAL A 55 -9.62 1.34 15.71
CA VAL A 55 -9.95 1.48 14.29
C VAL A 55 -10.35 2.92 13.96
N LEU A 56 -11.23 3.52 14.74
CA LEU A 56 -11.68 4.90 14.53
C LEU A 56 -10.53 5.92 14.65
N SER A 57 -9.57 5.70 15.55
CA SER A 57 -8.42 6.61 15.71
C SER A 57 -7.45 6.58 14.54
N ARG A 58 -7.48 5.50 13.74
CA ARG A 58 -6.66 5.35 12.53
C ARG A 58 -7.34 5.88 11.27
N MET A 59 -8.63 6.20 11.34
CA MET A 59 -9.36 6.76 10.20
C MET A 59 -8.93 8.21 9.96
N PRO A 60 -8.67 8.61 8.72
CA PRO A 60 -8.32 9.98 8.41
C PRO A 60 -9.45 10.95 8.80
N GLY A 61 -9.09 12.01 9.52
CA GLY A 61 -9.98 13.14 9.76
C GLY A 61 -10.81 13.11 11.05
N ASP A 62 -10.84 12.05 11.84
CA ASP A 62 -11.61 11.90 13.14
C ASP A 62 -12.99 12.64 13.14
N THR A 63 -13.70 12.58 12.00
CA THR A 63 -14.93 13.33 11.76
C THR A 63 -16.20 12.53 12.06
N LEU A 64 -16.06 11.20 12.28
CA LEU A 64 -17.21 10.33 12.53
C LEU A 64 -17.75 10.49 13.95
N SER A 65 -19.04 10.78 14.07
CA SER A 65 -19.71 10.93 15.34
C SER A 65 -19.78 9.61 16.10
N ARG A 66 -18.98 9.49 17.15
CA ARG A 66 -19.00 8.34 18.07
C ARG A 66 -20.37 8.10 18.68
N GLN A 67 -21.17 9.19 18.86
CA GLN A 67 -22.54 9.07 19.36
C GLN A 67 -23.47 8.38 18.37
N GLN A 68 -23.35 8.70 17.07
CA GLN A 68 -24.15 8.04 16.03
C GLN A 68 -23.75 6.58 15.86
N ILE A 69 -22.46 6.28 15.94
CA ILE A 69 -21.96 4.91 15.91
C ILE A 69 -22.53 4.13 17.10
N LEU A 70 -22.44 4.66 18.31
CA LEU A 70 -22.97 4.01 19.51
C LEU A 70 -24.49 3.80 19.45
N ALA A 71 -25.24 4.78 18.92
CA ALA A 71 -26.67 4.67 18.73
C ALA A 71 -27.03 3.55 17.76
N ALA A 72 -26.36 3.51 16.59
CA ALA A 72 -26.59 2.47 15.60
C ALA A 72 -26.22 1.06 16.12
N PHE A 73 -25.10 0.93 16.85
CA PHE A 73 -24.73 -0.30 17.53
C PHE A 73 -25.81 -0.76 18.52
N GLY A 74 -26.30 0.18 19.34
CA GLY A 74 -27.36 -0.12 20.29
C GLY A 74 -28.65 -0.57 19.61
N ASP A 75 -29.04 0.05 18.50
CA ASP A 75 -30.24 -0.33 17.75
C ASP A 75 -30.13 -1.75 17.20
N VAL A 76 -28.96 -2.09 16.60
CA VAL A 76 -28.71 -3.45 16.07
C VAL A 76 -28.67 -4.50 17.19
N LEU A 77 -27.92 -4.26 18.26
CA LEU A 77 -27.76 -5.23 19.36
C LEU A 77 -29.07 -5.49 20.12
N LEU A 78 -29.93 -4.49 20.19
CA LEU A 78 -31.22 -4.59 20.90
C LEU A 78 -32.39 -4.95 19.98
N GLY A 79 -32.12 -5.30 18.71
CA GLY A 79 -33.14 -5.67 17.74
C GLY A 79 -34.11 -4.54 17.39
N ARG A 80 -33.68 -3.28 17.55
CA ARG A 80 -34.50 -2.11 17.18
C ARG A 80 -34.39 -1.81 15.68
N SER A 81 -35.36 -1.06 15.16
CA SER A 81 -35.30 -0.58 13.78
C SER A 81 -34.13 0.41 13.62
N THR A 82 -33.28 0.18 12.62
CA THR A 82 -32.21 1.08 12.23
C THR A 82 -32.71 2.20 11.32
N LYS A 83 -32.08 3.36 11.34
CA LYS A 83 -32.42 4.52 10.48
C LYS A 83 -32.13 4.28 9.02
N VAL A 84 -31.20 3.39 8.72
CA VAL A 84 -30.82 2.95 7.37
C VAL A 84 -30.73 1.42 7.32
N SER A 85 -31.04 0.82 6.18
CA SER A 85 -30.87 -0.63 6.00
C SER A 85 -29.38 -0.99 5.96
N ALA A 86 -29.06 -2.26 6.21
CA ALA A 86 -27.69 -2.74 6.15
C ALA A 86 -27.05 -2.51 4.76
N SER A 87 -27.84 -2.69 3.69
CA SER A 87 -27.38 -2.43 2.32
C SER A 87 -27.08 -0.94 2.06
N ALA A 88 -27.96 -0.06 2.53
CA ALA A 88 -27.74 1.39 2.44
C ALA A 88 -26.54 1.83 3.28
N ALA A 89 -26.38 1.28 4.50
CA ALA A 89 -25.22 1.57 5.34
C ALA A 89 -23.91 1.17 4.66
N LYS A 90 -23.90 -0.01 4.00
CA LYS A 90 -22.74 -0.45 3.23
C LYS A 90 -22.42 0.52 2.09
N ALA A 91 -23.42 0.92 1.30
CA ALA A 91 -23.21 1.84 0.18
C ALA A 91 -22.67 3.20 0.64
N ILE A 92 -23.23 3.77 1.70
CA ILE A 92 -22.76 5.05 2.29
C ILE A 92 -21.29 4.91 2.76
N PHE A 93 -20.95 3.79 3.38
CA PHE A 93 -19.58 3.58 3.87
C PHE A 93 -18.58 3.36 2.73
N ASP A 94 -18.98 2.62 1.69
CA ASP A 94 -18.16 2.39 0.50
C ASP A 94 -17.87 3.71 -0.25
N GLU A 95 -18.89 4.56 -0.40
CA GLU A 95 -18.74 5.91 -1.00
C GLU A 95 -17.79 6.79 -0.17
N TYR A 96 -18.00 6.85 1.13
CA TYR A 96 -17.12 7.60 2.03
C TYR A 96 -15.66 7.11 1.98
N ALA A 97 -15.45 5.79 1.95
CA ALA A 97 -14.12 5.20 1.82
C ALA A 97 -13.44 5.54 0.49
N ALA A 98 -14.22 5.54 -0.61
CA ALA A 98 -13.75 5.94 -1.93
C ALA A 98 -13.35 7.43 -1.98
N ASP A 99 -14.14 8.31 -1.38
CA ASP A 99 -13.84 9.74 -1.29
C ASP A 99 -12.56 10.02 -0.51
N LEU A 100 -12.38 9.34 0.64
CA LEU A 100 -11.16 9.44 1.43
C LEU A 100 -9.93 8.97 0.64
N GLN A 101 -10.06 7.84 -0.05
CA GLN A 101 -8.99 7.31 -0.89
C GLN A 101 -8.63 8.28 -2.01
N GLN A 102 -9.62 8.88 -2.66
CA GLN A 102 -9.40 9.84 -3.73
C GLN A 102 -8.75 11.14 -3.22
N ALA A 103 -9.21 11.65 -2.06
CA ALA A 103 -8.62 12.83 -1.43
C ALA A 103 -7.13 12.60 -1.06
N GLU A 104 -6.81 11.43 -0.50
CA GLU A 104 -5.42 11.06 -0.17
C GLU A 104 -4.57 10.92 -1.42
N THR A 105 -5.10 10.29 -2.48
CA THR A 105 -4.41 10.16 -3.78
C THR A 105 -4.10 11.53 -4.39
N ARG A 106 -5.06 12.45 -4.39
CA ARG A 106 -4.85 13.83 -4.89
C ARG A 106 -3.78 14.57 -4.07
N ARG A 107 -3.83 14.45 -2.75
CA ARG A 107 -2.86 15.07 -1.85
C ARG A 107 -1.45 14.51 -2.06
N THR A 108 -1.35 13.20 -2.20
CA THR A 108 -0.07 12.53 -2.46
C THR A 108 0.47 12.90 -3.84
N ALA A 109 -0.36 12.94 -4.88
CA ALA A 109 0.05 13.36 -6.22
C ALA A 109 0.57 14.80 -6.24
N ALA A 110 -0.15 15.74 -5.62
CA ALA A 110 0.31 17.14 -5.52
C ALA A 110 1.64 17.26 -4.77
N SER A 111 1.86 16.45 -3.75
CA SER A 111 3.13 16.37 -3.04
C SER A 111 4.22 15.72 -3.88
N ALA A 112 3.88 14.71 -4.70
CA ALA A 112 4.80 13.96 -5.54
C ALA A 112 5.51 14.85 -6.56
N ASP A 113 4.76 15.70 -7.26
CA ASP A 113 5.31 16.63 -8.25
C ASP A 113 6.32 17.59 -7.63
N SER A 114 6.01 18.12 -6.45
CA SER A 114 6.92 18.98 -5.69
C SER A 114 8.21 18.25 -5.29
N VAL A 115 8.09 16.99 -4.82
CA VAL A 115 9.24 16.16 -4.43
C VAL A 115 10.11 15.85 -5.64
N LEU A 116 9.50 15.47 -6.77
CA LEU A 116 10.22 15.20 -8.02
C LEU A 116 10.94 16.45 -8.55
N ALA A 117 10.28 17.60 -8.56
CA ALA A 117 10.88 18.86 -8.99
C ALA A 117 12.05 19.28 -8.09
N ALA A 118 11.87 19.20 -6.77
CA ALA A 118 12.91 19.54 -5.80
C ALA A 118 14.12 18.59 -5.90
N ASN A 119 13.89 17.31 -6.14
CA ASN A 119 14.99 16.35 -6.27
C ASN A 119 15.76 16.52 -7.59
N LYS A 120 15.05 16.80 -8.69
CA LYS A 120 15.64 17.08 -10.00
C LYS A 120 16.62 18.26 -9.96
N ALA A 121 16.36 19.25 -9.09
CA ALA A 121 17.19 20.43 -8.92
C ALA A 121 18.48 20.18 -8.11
N LYS A 122 18.62 19.00 -7.48
CA LYS A 122 19.83 18.67 -6.70
C LYS A 122 21.01 18.39 -7.61
N GLU A 123 22.19 18.76 -7.14
CA GLU A 123 23.45 18.49 -7.83
C GLU A 123 23.68 17.00 -8.06
N GLY A 124 24.13 16.65 -9.25
CA GLY A 124 24.44 15.26 -9.65
C GLY A 124 23.23 14.38 -9.95
N VAL A 125 22.01 14.89 -9.82
CA VAL A 125 20.79 14.14 -10.19
C VAL A 125 20.61 14.16 -11.71
N LYS A 126 20.39 13.01 -12.28
CA LYS A 126 20.05 12.78 -13.68
C LYS A 126 18.61 12.27 -13.79
N VAL A 127 17.96 12.56 -14.91
CA VAL A 127 16.57 12.14 -15.18
C VAL A 127 16.55 11.39 -16.50
N THR A 128 15.91 10.23 -16.53
CA THR A 128 15.67 9.44 -17.74
C THR A 128 14.41 9.90 -18.48
N GLU A 129 14.20 9.40 -19.69
CA GLU A 129 12.98 9.69 -20.48
C GLU A 129 11.69 9.24 -19.78
N SER A 130 11.74 8.16 -19.00
CA SER A 130 10.61 7.65 -18.21
C SER A 130 10.26 8.51 -16.98
N GLY A 131 11.16 9.47 -16.62
CA GLY A 131 11.05 10.29 -15.44
C GLY A 131 11.73 9.71 -14.20
N LEU A 132 12.40 8.56 -14.29
CA LEU A 132 13.24 8.04 -13.21
C LEU A 132 14.36 9.04 -12.92
N GLN A 133 14.56 9.39 -11.65
CA GLN A 133 15.67 10.23 -11.23
C GLN A 133 16.71 9.38 -10.49
N TYR A 134 17.98 9.62 -10.78
CA TYR A 134 19.05 8.90 -10.11
C TYR A 134 20.30 9.76 -9.88
N ARG A 135 21.03 9.41 -8.84
CA ARG A 135 22.31 9.99 -8.50
C ARG A 135 23.32 8.89 -8.20
N VAL A 136 24.52 9.04 -8.74
CA VAL A 136 25.63 8.10 -8.48
C VAL A 136 26.30 8.51 -7.17
N ILE A 137 26.22 7.67 -6.15
CA ILE A 137 26.88 7.87 -4.86
C ILE A 137 28.29 7.31 -4.88
N ARG A 138 28.43 6.12 -5.45
CA ARG A 138 29.73 5.48 -5.65
C ARG A 138 29.74 4.80 -7.01
N ALA A 139 30.59 5.24 -7.89
CA ALA A 139 30.83 4.58 -9.16
C ALA A 139 31.72 3.34 -8.96
N ALA A 140 31.56 2.35 -9.81
CA ALA A 140 32.43 1.19 -9.87
C ALA A 140 32.61 0.74 -11.31
N GLN A 141 33.67 -0.01 -11.56
CA GLN A 141 33.89 -0.70 -12.84
C GLN A 141 33.53 -2.16 -12.66
N GLY A 142 32.52 -2.64 -13.37
CA GLY A 142 32.03 -4.00 -13.24
C GLY A 142 30.94 -4.33 -14.23
N THR A 143 30.42 -5.55 -14.17
CA THR A 143 29.34 -6.01 -15.03
C THR A 143 28.11 -5.15 -14.84
N ARG A 144 27.49 -4.75 -15.97
CA ARG A 144 26.20 -4.07 -15.98
C ARG A 144 25.09 -5.10 -16.18
N PRO A 145 24.05 -5.12 -15.33
CA PRO A 145 22.96 -6.08 -15.50
C PRO A 145 22.06 -5.73 -16.68
N MET A 146 21.45 -6.77 -17.24
CA MET A 146 20.37 -6.69 -18.20
C MET A 146 19.03 -6.95 -17.52
N ALA A 147 17.92 -6.54 -18.14
CA ALA A 147 16.57 -6.64 -17.55
C ALA A 147 16.11 -8.07 -17.21
N GLN A 148 16.76 -9.09 -17.76
CA GLN A 148 16.46 -10.50 -17.48
C GLN A 148 17.34 -11.09 -16.38
N ASP A 149 18.40 -10.39 -15.96
CA ASP A 149 19.35 -10.90 -14.99
C ASP A 149 18.77 -10.92 -13.56
N THR A 150 19.38 -11.73 -12.72
CA THR A 150 19.15 -11.72 -11.28
C THR A 150 20.25 -10.91 -10.63
N VAL A 151 19.89 -10.01 -9.74
CA VAL A 151 20.83 -9.14 -9.02
C VAL A 151 20.85 -9.44 -7.54
N VAL A 152 22.02 -9.22 -6.92
CA VAL A 152 22.20 -9.24 -5.46
C VAL A 152 22.46 -7.80 -5.03
N VAL A 153 21.62 -7.29 -4.15
CA VAL A 153 21.67 -5.88 -3.74
C VAL A 153 21.51 -5.70 -2.24
N HIS A 154 22.18 -4.68 -1.69
CA HIS A 154 21.69 -4.02 -0.49
C HIS A 154 20.88 -2.81 -0.88
N TYR A 155 19.76 -2.58 -0.17
CA TYR A 155 18.90 -1.44 -0.43
C TYR A 155 18.17 -0.95 0.81
N LYS A 156 17.73 0.30 0.72
CA LYS A 156 16.82 0.94 1.65
C LYS A 156 15.80 1.74 0.88
N GLY A 157 14.52 1.46 1.12
CA GLY A 157 13.39 2.19 0.54
C GLY A 157 12.71 3.09 1.55
N THR A 158 12.49 4.37 1.18
CA THR A 158 11.83 5.37 2.03
C THR A 158 10.76 6.14 1.26
N LEU A 159 9.72 6.53 1.98
CA LEU A 159 8.71 7.47 1.49
C LEU A 159 9.25 8.90 1.49
N PRO A 160 8.61 9.86 0.80
CA PRO A 160 8.97 11.29 0.85
C PRO A 160 8.98 11.87 2.27
N SER A 161 8.18 11.31 3.17
CA SER A 161 8.17 11.67 4.60
C SER A 161 9.43 11.23 5.37
N GLY A 162 10.34 10.49 4.74
CA GLY A 162 11.49 9.86 5.40
C GLY A 162 11.19 8.53 6.08
N LYS A 163 9.90 8.11 6.13
CA LYS A 163 9.52 6.81 6.70
C LYS A 163 10.09 5.68 5.84
N GLU A 164 10.92 4.84 6.44
CA GLU A 164 11.42 3.62 5.81
C GLU A 164 10.29 2.59 5.74
N PHE A 165 10.11 1.99 4.57
CA PHE A 165 9.11 0.94 4.36
C PHE A 165 9.73 -0.42 4.09
N ASP A 166 10.98 -0.48 3.60
CA ASP A 166 11.71 -1.74 3.40
C ASP A 166 13.22 -1.51 3.38
N SER A 167 13.98 -2.51 3.87
CA SER A 167 15.44 -2.44 3.92
C SER A 167 16.07 -3.83 4.07
N SER A 168 17.01 -4.15 3.20
CA SER A 168 17.85 -5.35 3.33
C SER A 168 18.87 -5.22 4.47
N TYR A 169 19.28 -3.99 4.79
CA TYR A 169 20.21 -3.77 5.91
C TYR A 169 19.58 -4.17 7.26
N LYS A 170 18.26 -3.94 7.44
CA LYS A 170 17.55 -4.38 8.65
C LYS A 170 17.40 -5.88 8.76
N ARG A 171 17.36 -6.56 7.63
CA ARG A 171 17.37 -8.04 7.59
C ARG A 171 18.74 -8.65 7.82
N GLY A 172 19.80 -7.84 7.73
CA GLY A 172 21.19 -8.28 7.95
C GLY A 172 21.82 -9.00 6.77
N GLU A 173 21.13 -9.15 5.64
CA GLU A 173 21.58 -9.86 4.45
C GLU A 173 21.19 -9.17 3.15
N PRO A 174 21.99 -9.30 2.08
CA PRO A 174 21.62 -8.83 0.76
C PRO A 174 20.39 -9.55 0.23
N ALA A 175 19.58 -8.84 -0.53
CA ALA A 175 18.43 -9.41 -1.21
C ALA A 175 18.78 -9.83 -2.64
N VAL A 176 18.11 -10.87 -3.12
CA VAL A 176 18.29 -11.43 -4.47
C VAL A 176 17.01 -11.28 -5.25
N PHE A 177 17.05 -10.59 -6.37
CA PHE A 177 15.88 -10.30 -7.20
C PHE A 177 16.14 -10.56 -8.69
N PRO A 178 15.27 -11.31 -9.38
CA PRO A 178 15.16 -11.25 -10.83
C PRO A 178 14.64 -9.85 -11.23
N LEU A 179 15.36 -9.14 -12.08
CA LEU A 179 14.96 -7.78 -12.52
C LEU A 179 13.64 -7.76 -13.30
N SER A 180 13.23 -8.89 -13.85
CA SER A 180 11.93 -9.06 -14.50
C SER A 180 10.73 -9.11 -13.54
N GLN A 181 10.97 -9.21 -12.21
CA GLN A 181 9.93 -9.39 -11.18
C GLN A 181 9.88 -8.22 -10.18
N VAL A 182 10.59 -7.15 -10.44
CA VAL A 182 10.59 -5.94 -9.59
C VAL A 182 9.82 -4.81 -10.28
N ILE A 183 9.61 -3.69 -9.57
CA ILE A 183 8.97 -2.50 -10.15
C ILE A 183 9.79 -1.95 -11.33
N ALA A 184 9.11 -1.35 -12.31
CA ALA A 184 9.74 -0.88 -13.55
C ALA A 184 10.93 0.06 -13.30
N GLY A 185 10.81 0.97 -12.32
CA GLY A 185 11.88 1.88 -11.93
C GLY A 185 13.14 1.17 -11.40
N TRP A 186 12.99 0.00 -10.78
CA TRP A 186 14.13 -0.83 -10.38
C TRP A 186 14.78 -1.51 -11.58
N THR A 187 13.99 -2.11 -12.46
CA THR A 187 14.52 -2.75 -13.68
C THR A 187 15.32 -1.74 -14.48
N GLU A 188 14.76 -0.56 -14.71
CA GLU A 188 15.43 0.52 -15.45
C GLU A 188 16.66 1.03 -14.70
N GLY A 189 16.50 1.41 -13.44
CA GLY A 189 17.55 2.05 -12.65
C GLY A 189 18.75 1.13 -12.38
N ILE A 190 18.52 -0.14 -12.06
CA ILE A 190 19.60 -1.08 -11.78
C ILE A 190 20.36 -1.45 -13.08
N CYS A 191 19.69 -1.46 -14.24
CA CYS A 191 20.38 -1.60 -15.52
C CYS A 191 21.32 -0.41 -15.85
N LEU A 192 21.20 0.73 -15.17
CA LEU A 192 22.18 1.84 -15.27
C LEU A 192 23.41 1.64 -14.37
N MET A 193 23.31 0.76 -13.37
CA MET A 193 24.38 0.49 -12.42
C MET A 193 25.44 -0.47 -12.97
N THR A 194 26.56 -0.54 -12.27
CA THR A 194 27.59 -1.57 -12.45
C THR A 194 27.84 -2.28 -11.14
N LYS A 195 28.23 -3.56 -11.19
CA LYS A 195 28.60 -4.33 -9.99
C LYS A 195 29.60 -3.56 -9.13
N GLY A 196 29.31 -3.41 -7.84
CA GLY A 196 30.10 -2.66 -6.86
C GLY A 196 29.69 -1.20 -6.73
N SER A 197 28.81 -0.66 -7.58
CA SER A 197 28.33 0.72 -7.50
C SER A 197 27.22 0.89 -6.48
N LYS A 198 26.98 2.16 -6.07
CA LYS A 198 25.91 2.57 -5.18
C LYS A 198 25.21 3.80 -5.76
N TYR A 199 23.90 3.72 -5.90
CA TYR A 199 23.08 4.76 -6.48
C TYR A 199 21.93 5.13 -5.54
N GLU A 200 21.46 6.35 -5.66
CA GLU A 200 20.16 6.79 -5.15
C GLU A 200 19.19 6.92 -6.31
N PHE A 201 17.97 6.46 -6.11
CA PHE A 201 16.86 6.61 -7.05
C PHE A 201 15.72 7.37 -6.39
N LEU A 202 15.07 8.24 -7.15
CA LEU A 202 13.72 8.69 -6.88
C LEU A 202 12.84 8.20 -8.03
N ILE A 203 11.97 7.26 -7.70
CA ILE A 203 11.13 6.53 -8.65
C ILE A 203 9.73 7.14 -8.61
N PRO A 204 9.24 7.75 -9.71
CA PRO A 204 7.85 8.19 -9.80
C PRO A 204 6.86 7.05 -9.56
N ALA A 205 5.67 7.36 -9.06
CA ALA A 205 4.65 6.35 -8.78
C ALA A 205 4.31 5.49 -9.99
N SER A 206 4.30 6.06 -11.21
CA SER A 206 4.05 5.34 -12.47
C SER A 206 5.06 4.23 -12.77
N LEU A 207 6.26 4.32 -12.24
CA LEU A 207 7.32 3.31 -12.36
C LEU A 207 7.43 2.43 -11.10
N ALA A 208 6.51 2.59 -10.14
CA ALA A 208 6.46 1.87 -8.87
C ALA A 208 5.08 1.22 -8.66
N TYR A 209 4.32 1.68 -7.68
CA TYR A 209 3.03 1.06 -7.30
C TYR A 209 1.81 1.85 -7.77
N GLY A 210 2.00 2.93 -8.56
CA GLY A 210 0.93 3.72 -9.19
C GLY A 210 -0.10 4.25 -8.21
N ASP A 211 -1.35 4.37 -8.71
CA ASP A 211 -2.49 4.88 -7.94
C ASP A 211 -3.07 3.88 -6.94
N ARG A 212 -2.54 2.66 -6.89
CA ARG A 212 -2.96 1.65 -5.92
C ARG A 212 -2.13 1.71 -4.64
N GLY A 213 -0.85 2.05 -4.75
CA GLY A 213 0.08 1.96 -3.62
C GLY A 213 0.21 0.54 -3.08
N VAL A 214 0.59 0.43 -1.78
CA VAL A 214 0.57 -0.81 -1.00
C VAL A 214 -0.14 -0.53 0.31
N SER A 215 -1.27 -1.20 0.54
CA SER A 215 -2.14 -0.95 1.68
C SER A 215 -1.38 -0.92 3.02
N GLY A 216 -1.56 0.15 3.79
CA GLY A 216 -0.91 0.35 5.09
C GLY A 216 0.60 0.64 5.05
N VAL A 217 1.25 0.58 3.87
CA VAL A 217 2.71 0.72 3.73
C VAL A 217 3.08 1.88 2.81
N ILE A 218 2.58 1.89 1.58
CA ILE A 218 2.90 2.89 0.55
C ILE A 218 1.61 3.56 0.08
N PRO A 219 1.42 4.86 0.31
CA PRO A 219 0.26 5.58 -0.17
C PRO A 219 0.17 5.57 -1.70
N ALA A 220 -1.07 5.62 -2.22
CA ALA A 220 -1.35 5.73 -3.65
C ALA A 220 -0.70 7.00 -4.24
N GLY A 221 -0.13 6.90 -5.44
CA GLY A 221 0.53 8.02 -6.11
C GLY A 221 1.86 8.45 -5.49
N SER A 222 2.42 7.68 -4.54
CA SER A 222 3.64 8.05 -3.81
C SER A 222 4.89 7.76 -4.63
N PRO A 223 5.77 8.74 -4.87
CA PRO A 223 7.12 8.48 -5.36
C PRO A 223 7.96 7.83 -4.27
N LEU A 224 8.97 7.07 -4.66
CA LEU A 224 9.78 6.28 -3.73
C LEU A 224 11.25 6.64 -3.85
N PHE A 225 11.89 6.88 -2.73
CA PHE A 225 13.34 6.95 -2.63
C PHE A 225 13.93 5.58 -2.36
N PHE A 226 14.97 5.23 -3.10
CA PHE A 226 15.78 4.05 -2.85
C PHE A 226 17.25 4.40 -2.85
N GLU A 227 17.96 3.87 -1.88
CA GLU A 227 19.40 3.74 -1.90
C GLU A 227 19.71 2.29 -2.24
N VAL A 228 20.47 2.03 -3.31
CA VAL A 228 20.78 0.68 -3.79
C VAL A 228 22.27 0.52 -3.99
N GLU A 229 22.84 -0.55 -3.43
CA GLU A 229 24.19 -1.01 -3.65
C GLU A 229 24.15 -2.34 -4.42
N LEU A 230 24.70 -2.36 -5.63
CA LEU A 230 24.74 -3.55 -6.47
C LEU A 230 25.94 -4.40 -6.13
N ILE A 231 25.71 -5.52 -5.46
CA ILE A 231 26.77 -6.42 -4.95
C ILE A 231 27.20 -7.40 -6.04
N ASP A 232 26.22 -8.02 -6.73
CA ASP A 232 26.49 -9.03 -7.73
C ASP A 232 25.46 -9.06 -8.83
N VAL A 233 25.86 -9.58 -9.99
CA VAL A 233 25.00 -9.78 -11.17
C VAL A 233 25.10 -11.23 -11.58
N ARG A 234 23.98 -11.92 -11.64
CA ARG A 234 23.84 -13.30 -12.08
C ARG A 234 23.14 -13.31 -13.43
N PRO A 235 23.86 -13.55 -14.53
CA PRO A 235 23.26 -13.54 -15.87
C PRO A 235 22.13 -14.56 -16.00
N PHE A 236 21.08 -14.15 -16.72
CA PHE A 236 19.99 -15.04 -17.07
C PHE A 236 20.52 -16.17 -17.97
N LYS A 237 20.27 -17.41 -17.57
CA LYS A 237 20.51 -18.59 -18.41
C LYS A 237 19.16 -19.13 -18.83
N PRO A 238 18.80 -19.04 -20.14
CA PRO A 238 17.59 -19.70 -20.61
C PRO A 238 17.70 -21.20 -20.37
N ALA A 239 16.58 -21.83 -20.03
CA ALA A 239 16.53 -23.28 -19.98
C ALA A 239 16.94 -23.85 -21.33
N PRO A 240 17.73 -24.96 -21.40
CA PRO A 240 18.06 -25.58 -22.67
C PRO A 240 16.75 -25.90 -23.42
N SER A 241 16.66 -25.42 -24.65
CA SER A 241 15.51 -25.73 -25.51
C SER A 241 15.48 -27.23 -25.73
N SER A 242 14.30 -27.85 -25.58
CA SER A 242 14.07 -29.28 -25.75
C SER A 242 14.31 -29.81 -27.19
N GLU A 243 14.98 -29.04 -28.04
CA GLU A 243 15.29 -29.38 -29.45
C GLU A 243 16.69 -29.99 -29.67
N GLU A 244 17.57 -30.06 -28.64
CA GLU A 244 18.90 -30.65 -28.85
C GLU A 244 18.98 -32.16 -28.59
N HIS A 245 17.88 -32.85 -28.36
CA HIS A 245 17.92 -34.32 -28.12
C HIS A 245 17.50 -35.18 -29.29
N VAL A 246 17.53 -34.71 -30.56
CA VAL A 246 17.13 -35.51 -31.74
C VAL A 246 18.24 -35.75 -32.77
N SER A 247 19.51 -35.54 -32.47
CA SER A 247 20.57 -35.72 -33.48
C SER A 247 21.68 -36.73 -33.16
N GLU A 248 21.55 -37.58 -32.14
CA GLU A 248 22.55 -38.65 -31.87
C GLU A 248 21.95 -40.02 -31.58
N ALA A 249 21.05 -40.54 -32.48
CA ALA A 249 20.65 -41.95 -32.40
C ALA A 249 20.25 -42.47 -33.80
N SER A 250 21.16 -42.44 -34.78
CA SER A 250 20.99 -43.24 -35.98
C SER A 250 22.34 -43.70 -36.54
N SER A 251 22.96 -44.69 -35.89
CA SER A 251 23.83 -45.64 -36.63
C SER A 251 23.93 -46.91 -35.82
N SER A 252 23.60 -48.02 -36.50
CA SER A 252 23.88 -49.42 -36.19
C SER A 252 23.06 -50.09 -35.06
N THR A 253 22.09 -50.92 -35.46
CA THR A 253 22.29 -52.37 -35.42
C THR A 253 21.05 -53.12 -35.94
N THR A 254 21.24 -54.00 -36.88
CA THR A 254 20.35 -54.94 -37.54
C THR A 254 19.60 -55.88 -36.53
N PRO A 255 18.33 -56.19 -36.73
CA PRO A 255 17.61 -57.07 -35.78
C PRO A 255 17.88 -58.56 -36.10
N LYS A 256 18.39 -59.31 -35.11
CA LYS A 256 18.45 -60.76 -35.12
C LYS A 256 17.16 -61.34 -34.62
N ALA A 257 16.53 -62.15 -35.46
CA ALA A 257 15.28 -62.87 -35.22
C ALA A 257 15.34 -63.76 -33.91
N ALA A 258 14.33 -63.72 -33.10
CA ALA A 258 14.07 -64.68 -32.02
C ALA A 258 12.61 -65.14 -31.98
N LYS A 259 12.44 -66.46 -31.97
CA LYS A 259 11.26 -67.33 -32.07
C LYS A 259 10.13 -67.07 -31.02
N PRO A 260 8.89 -67.48 -31.33
CA PRO A 260 7.72 -67.29 -30.46
C PRO A 260 7.68 -68.26 -29.27
N ARG A 261 7.36 -67.75 -28.08
CA ARG A 261 7.06 -68.52 -26.87
C ARG A 261 5.56 -68.60 -26.59
N LYS A 262 5.13 -69.86 -26.37
CA LYS A 262 3.81 -70.39 -26.17
C LYS A 262 2.98 -69.73 -25.06
N ALA A 263 1.67 -69.63 -25.31
CA ALA A 263 0.63 -69.26 -24.40
C ALA A 263 0.55 -70.20 -23.17
N VAL A 264 0.36 -69.63 -21.98
CA VAL A 264 -0.06 -70.35 -20.78
C VAL A 264 -1.45 -69.90 -20.41
N LYS A 265 -2.40 -70.91 -20.41
CA LYS A 265 -3.79 -70.81 -19.99
C LYS A 265 -3.88 -70.45 -18.48
N ARG A 266 -4.64 -69.48 -18.13
CA ARG A 266 -5.17 -69.34 -16.78
C ARG A 266 -6.49 -70.12 -16.64
N LYS A 267 -6.51 -71.05 -15.65
CA LYS A 267 -7.74 -71.66 -15.10
C LYS A 267 -8.07 -70.99 -13.77
N LYS A 268 -9.35 -70.65 -13.69
CA LYS A 268 -10.18 -70.30 -12.52
C LYS A 268 -9.73 -69.15 -11.62
#